data_7955df4faa7e126a07bb8530446f8203
#
_entry.id   7955df4faa7e126a07bb8530446f8203
#
_cell.length_a   1.000
_cell.length_b   1.000
_cell.length_c   1.000
_cell.angle_alpha   90.00
_cell.angle_beta   90.00
_cell.angle_gamma   90.00
#
_symmetry.space_group_name_H-M   'P 1'
#
loop_
_entity.id
_entity.type
_entity.pdbx_description
1 polymer ?
#
loop_
_entity_poly.entity_id
_entity_poly.type
_entity_poly.pdbx_seq_one_letter_code
_entity_poly.pdbx_strand_id
1 'polypeptide(L)'
;MKISDLFSVQGKVAVVTGGSRGIGEMIAAGYLINGAKVYISSRKKDQCDATAKRLSETYGAECISIPANLSELSGIESLVAELTKREDHIDILVNNAGVSWGAPLDDFPESGWDKVFDTNVKGVFFLTQKMLPLLEAKATNEDPSRVINIGSIDGIRTPMFDTHSYGPSKAALHSLTSQMAAKLVKRKILVNAIAPGPFPTWMLSTGVGGGGDVAGTDWDAVGRTNPRKRVGTPEDIAGLAIFLSSRAGAFTVGEVIKCDGGIVI
;
A
#
# COMPACT_ATOMS: atom_id res chain seq x y z
N MET A 1 -3.32 18.32 24.16
CA MET A 1 -3.22 17.40 23.01
C MET A 1 -4.57 17.38 22.32
N LYS A 2 -4.63 17.85 21.06
CA LYS A 2 -5.88 17.85 20.27
C LYS A 2 -5.86 16.64 19.32
N ILE A 3 -7.02 16.03 19.13
CA ILE A 3 -7.17 14.88 18.21
C ILE A 3 -6.82 15.29 16.79
N SER A 4 -7.23 16.49 16.36
CA SER A 4 -6.89 17.05 15.05
C SER A 4 -5.39 17.09 14.78
N ASP A 5 -4.58 17.38 15.80
CA ASP A 5 -3.13 17.48 15.65
C ASP A 5 -2.46 16.09 15.65
N LEU A 6 -3.03 15.16 16.42
CA LEU A 6 -2.51 13.80 16.52
C LEU A 6 -2.62 13.02 15.22
N PHE A 7 -3.75 13.15 14.52
CA PHE A 7 -4.04 12.41 13.30
C PHE A 7 -3.83 13.24 12.03
N SER A 8 -3.21 14.42 12.15
CA SER A 8 -2.97 15.28 11.00
C SER A 8 -1.90 14.70 10.06
N VAL A 9 -2.22 14.70 8.78
CA VAL A 9 -1.28 14.50 7.67
C VAL A 9 -1.25 15.73 6.75
N GLN A 10 -1.81 16.84 7.22
CA GLN A 10 -1.88 18.09 6.46
C GLN A 10 -0.48 18.59 6.10
N GLY A 11 -0.29 18.95 4.85
CA GLY A 11 0.97 19.45 4.31
C GLY A 11 2.06 18.38 4.09
N LYS A 12 1.77 17.10 4.39
CA LYS A 12 2.66 15.99 4.10
C LYS A 12 2.71 15.66 2.60
N VAL A 13 3.87 15.21 2.14
CA VAL A 13 4.04 14.69 0.78
C VAL A 13 4.04 13.17 0.84
N ALA A 14 3.05 12.56 0.19
CA ALA A 14 2.85 11.12 0.19
C ALA A 14 3.03 10.50 -1.21
N VAL A 15 3.67 9.35 -1.29
CA VAL A 15 3.76 8.52 -2.49
C VAL A 15 3.02 7.22 -2.24
N VAL A 16 2.03 6.89 -3.09
CA VAL A 16 1.23 5.67 -2.99
C VAL A 16 1.40 4.84 -4.26
N THR A 17 2.12 3.74 -4.16
CA THR A 17 2.28 2.81 -5.28
C THR A 17 1.05 1.93 -5.46
N GLY A 18 0.72 1.57 -6.71
CA GLY A 18 -0.55 0.90 -6.98
C GLY A 18 -1.78 1.78 -6.68
N GLY A 19 -1.61 3.11 -6.68
CA GLY A 19 -2.63 4.08 -6.27
C GLY A 19 -3.73 4.35 -7.29
N SER A 20 -3.70 3.69 -8.46
CA SER A 20 -4.70 3.93 -9.51
C SER A 20 -6.02 3.15 -9.34
N ARG A 21 -6.14 2.29 -8.34
CA ARG A 21 -7.37 1.54 -7.99
C ARG A 21 -7.25 0.84 -6.65
N GLY A 22 -8.41 0.37 -6.14
CA GLY A 22 -8.50 -0.47 -4.94
C GLY A 22 -7.90 0.16 -3.70
N ILE A 23 -7.20 -0.63 -2.86
CA ILE A 23 -6.66 -0.18 -1.58
C ILE A 23 -5.75 1.05 -1.72
N GLY A 24 -4.87 1.07 -2.74
CA GLY A 24 -4.00 2.21 -2.96
C GLY A 24 -4.75 3.51 -3.27
N GLU A 25 -5.81 3.42 -4.06
CA GLU A 25 -6.69 4.56 -4.34
C GLU A 25 -7.44 5.02 -3.08
N MET A 26 -7.96 4.06 -2.27
CA MET A 26 -8.64 4.37 -1.00
C MET A 26 -7.71 5.13 -0.04
N ILE A 27 -6.46 4.71 0.07
CA ILE A 27 -5.44 5.38 0.91
C ILE A 27 -5.10 6.76 0.34
N ALA A 28 -4.88 6.86 -0.97
CA ALA A 28 -4.59 8.13 -1.64
C ALA A 28 -5.72 9.15 -1.42
N ALA A 29 -6.98 8.73 -1.58
CA ALA A 29 -8.16 9.55 -1.29
C ALA A 29 -8.18 10.03 0.17
N GLY A 30 -7.91 9.13 1.12
CA GLY A 30 -7.85 9.48 2.54
C GLY A 30 -6.79 10.53 2.84
N TYR A 31 -5.61 10.44 2.24
CA TYR A 31 -4.56 11.45 2.41
C TYR A 31 -4.96 12.80 1.78
N LEU A 32 -5.52 12.81 0.57
CA LEU A 32 -5.97 14.03 -0.11
C LEU A 32 -7.02 14.79 0.70
N ILE A 33 -8.05 14.09 1.19
CA ILE A 33 -9.12 14.67 2.02
C ILE A 33 -8.55 15.34 3.27
N ASN A 34 -7.44 14.81 3.80
CA ASN A 34 -6.79 15.31 5.01
C ASN A 34 -5.60 16.24 4.73
N GLY A 35 -5.53 16.81 3.52
CA GLY A 35 -4.63 17.91 3.17
C GLY A 35 -3.20 17.52 2.83
N ALA A 36 -2.93 16.25 2.54
CA ALA A 36 -1.63 15.83 2.01
C ALA A 36 -1.57 16.02 0.49
N LYS A 37 -0.37 16.33 -0.03
CA LYS A 37 -0.05 16.22 -1.46
C LYS A 37 0.25 14.77 -1.78
N VAL A 38 -0.36 14.22 -2.84
CA VAL A 38 -0.26 12.78 -3.12
C VAL A 38 0.26 12.51 -4.52
N TYR A 39 1.30 11.71 -4.60
CA TYR A 39 1.76 11.06 -5.82
C TYR A 39 1.23 9.64 -5.88
N ILE A 40 0.59 9.28 -6.99
CA ILE A 40 0.21 7.88 -7.25
C ILE A 40 1.04 7.32 -8.39
N SER A 41 1.40 6.04 -8.27
CA SER A 41 2.14 5.32 -9.32
C SER A 41 1.46 4.00 -9.65
N SER A 42 1.40 3.66 -10.92
CA SER A 42 0.97 2.35 -11.43
C SER A 42 1.52 2.10 -12.83
N ARG A 43 1.49 0.85 -13.30
CA ARG A 43 2.03 0.47 -14.61
C ARG A 43 1.23 1.02 -15.80
N LYS A 44 -0.09 1.11 -15.66
CA LYS A 44 -1.00 1.56 -16.72
C LYS A 44 -1.12 3.08 -16.68
N LYS A 45 -0.39 3.76 -17.56
CA LYS A 45 -0.33 5.22 -17.62
C LYS A 45 -1.70 5.86 -17.66
N ASP A 46 -2.54 5.49 -18.64
CA ASP A 46 -3.83 6.12 -18.85
C ASP A 46 -4.76 5.97 -17.63
N GLN A 47 -4.76 4.80 -17.01
CA GLN A 47 -5.54 4.56 -15.79
C GLN A 47 -5.00 5.39 -14.61
N CYS A 48 -3.68 5.50 -14.48
CA CYS A 48 -3.04 6.27 -13.42
C CYS A 48 -3.37 7.76 -13.55
N ASP A 49 -3.24 8.30 -14.78
CA ASP A 49 -3.52 9.70 -15.09
C ASP A 49 -5.02 10.02 -14.87
N ALA A 50 -5.92 9.17 -15.34
CA ALA A 50 -7.35 9.35 -15.15
C ALA A 50 -7.74 9.32 -13.66
N THR A 51 -7.13 8.44 -12.88
CA THR A 51 -7.37 8.36 -11.43
C THR A 51 -6.84 9.60 -10.72
N ALA A 52 -5.62 10.04 -11.02
CA ALA A 52 -5.04 11.25 -10.42
C ALA A 52 -5.90 12.48 -10.69
N LYS A 53 -6.34 12.65 -11.95
CA LYS A 53 -7.24 13.74 -12.34
C LYS A 53 -8.55 13.69 -11.56
N ARG A 54 -9.23 12.54 -11.55
CA ARG A 54 -10.49 12.36 -10.85
C ARG A 54 -10.38 12.64 -9.34
N LEU A 55 -9.34 12.13 -8.69
CA LEU A 55 -9.09 12.37 -7.27
C LEU A 55 -8.85 13.86 -7.00
N SER A 56 -8.07 14.54 -7.85
CA SER A 56 -7.83 15.99 -7.71
C SER A 56 -9.13 16.80 -7.85
N GLU A 57 -9.95 16.47 -8.84
CA GLU A 57 -11.24 17.15 -9.06
C GLU A 57 -12.24 16.86 -7.94
N THR A 58 -12.29 15.63 -7.44
CA THR A 58 -13.22 15.22 -6.39
C THR A 58 -12.92 15.89 -5.05
N TYR A 59 -11.65 16.01 -4.70
CA TYR A 59 -11.24 16.45 -3.36
C TYR A 59 -10.66 17.87 -3.33
N GLY A 60 -10.50 18.53 -4.48
CA GLY A 60 -9.92 19.86 -4.56
C GLY A 60 -8.47 19.92 -4.07
N ALA A 61 -7.72 18.81 -4.20
CA ALA A 61 -6.37 18.64 -3.69
C ALA A 61 -5.44 18.09 -4.78
N GLU A 62 -4.12 18.26 -4.63
CA GLU A 62 -3.16 17.89 -5.67
C GLU A 62 -2.83 16.39 -5.63
N CYS A 63 -3.36 15.63 -6.61
CA CYS A 63 -2.98 14.25 -6.88
C CYS A 63 -2.22 14.16 -8.20
N ILE A 64 -1.00 13.64 -8.17
CA ILE A 64 -0.10 13.61 -9.32
C ILE A 64 0.20 12.16 -9.71
N SER A 65 0.05 11.85 -11.00
CA SER A 65 0.39 10.54 -11.56
C SER A 65 1.86 10.50 -11.98
N ILE A 66 2.57 9.44 -11.58
CA ILE A 66 3.90 9.07 -12.12
C ILE A 66 3.88 7.58 -12.45
N PRO A 67 3.56 7.21 -13.70
CA PRO A 67 3.50 5.80 -14.10
C PRO A 67 4.87 5.11 -14.03
N ALA A 68 4.92 3.93 -13.39
CA ALA A 68 6.15 3.13 -13.32
C ALA A 68 5.86 1.63 -13.19
N ASN A 69 6.77 0.79 -13.72
CA ASN A 69 6.77 -0.64 -13.48
C ASN A 69 7.73 -0.99 -12.33
N LEU A 70 7.19 -1.29 -11.17
CA LEU A 70 7.99 -1.54 -9.95
C LEU A 70 8.51 -2.98 -9.82
N SER A 71 8.20 -3.87 -10.77
CA SER A 71 8.84 -5.19 -10.85
C SER A 71 10.26 -5.12 -11.45
N GLU A 72 10.65 -3.96 -12.00
CA GLU A 72 11.93 -3.72 -12.65
C GLU A 72 12.67 -2.56 -11.97
N LEU A 73 13.98 -2.72 -11.82
CA LEU A 73 14.81 -1.68 -11.18
C LEU A 73 14.80 -0.36 -11.97
N SER A 74 14.81 -0.45 -13.30
CA SER A 74 14.71 0.72 -14.19
C SER A 74 13.43 1.54 -13.98
N GLY A 75 12.30 0.86 -13.77
CA GLY A 75 11.03 1.53 -13.45
C GLY A 75 11.05 2.21 -12.08
N ILE A 76 11.69 1.57 -11.09
CA ILE A 76 11.90 2.15 -9.76
C ILE A 76 12.78 3.41 -9.86
N GLU A 77 13.89 3.32 -10.57
CA GLU A 77 14.82 4.45 -10.76
C GLU A 77 14.15 5.61 -11.49
N SER A 78 13.34 5.32 -12.50
CA SER A 78 12.55 6.33 -13.20
C SER A 78 11.56 7.05 -12.28
N LEU A 79 10.83 6.31 -11.44
CA LEU A 79 9.89 6.89 -10.47
C LEU A 79 10.63 7.82 -9.47
N VAL A 80 11.73 7.34 -8.90
CA VAL A 80 12.51 8.12 -7.92
C VAL A 80 13.11 9.36 -8.57
N ALA A 81 13.64 9.27 -9.80
CA ALA A 81 14.17 10.42 -10.52
C ALA A 81 13.10 11.49 -10.78
N GLU A 82 11.87 11.09 -11.15
CA GLU A 82 10.77 12.04 -11.35
C GLU A 82 10.31 12.69 -10.03
N LEU A 83 10.29 11.94 -8.92
CA LEU A 83 9.99 12.50 -7.61
C LEU A 83 11.07 13.50 -7.16
N THR A 84 12.36 13.18 -7.33
CA THR A 84 13.48 14.06 -6.96
C THR A 84 13.50 15.37 -7.75
N LYS A 85 12.94 15.41 -8.97
CA LYS A 85 12.79 16.66 -9.73
C LYS A 85 11.70 17.58 -9.19
N ARG A 86 10.73 17.01 -8.45
CA ARG A 86 9.51 17.71 -8.02
C ARG A 86 9.50 18.05 -6.53
N GLU A 87 10.18 17.23 -5.73
CA GLU A 87 10.15 17.32 -4.27
C GLU A 87 11.57 17.27 -3.69
N ASP A 88 11.79 18.04 -2.66
CA ASP A 88 13.03 18.03 -1.87
C ASP A 88 12.97 16.99 -0.72
N HIS A 89 11.79 16.46 -0.43
CA HIS A 89 11.56 15.40 0.57
C HIS A 89 10.28 14.62 0.28
N ILE A 90 10.15 13.46 0.91
CA ILE A 90 8.91 12.67 0.98
C ILE A 90 8.69 12.28 2.45
N ASP A 91 7.50 12.57 2.97
CA ASP A 91 7.13 12.23 4.34
C ASP A 91 6.59 10.81 4.46
N ILE A 92 5.85 10.35 3.44
CA ILE A 92 5.09 9.10 3.49
C ILE A 92 5.31 8.31 2.20
N LEU A 93 5.79 7.06 2.33
CA LEU A 93 5.84 6.08 1.25
C LEU A 93 4.90 4.91 1.56
N VAL A 94 3.88 4.69 0.73
CA VAL A 94 3.00 3.53 0.81
C VAL A 94 3.34 2.55 -0.30
N ASN A 95 3.98 1.45 0.06
CA ASN A 95 4.27 0.33 -0.82
C ASN A 95 3.03 -0.56 -0.93
N ASN A 96 2.09 -0.17 -1.80
CA ASN A 96 0.84 -0.89 -2.02
C ASN A 96 0.82 -1.65 -3.35
N ALA A 97 1.66 -1.29 -4.32
CA ALA A 97 1.73 -2.03 -5.57
C ALA A 97 1.95 -3.53 -5.30
N GLY A 98 1.07 -4.36 -5.84
CA GLY A 98 1.13 -5.79 -5.64
C GLY A 98 0.35 -6.54 -6.72
N VAL A 99 0.72 -7.79 -6.91
CA VAL A 99 0.07 -8.71 -7.85
C VAL A 99 -0.12 -10.08 -7.20
N SER A 100 -1.08 -10.83 -7.72
CA SER A 100 -1.30 -12.23 -7.41
C SER A 100 -1.24 -13.04 -8.69
N TRP A 101 -1.00 -14.34 -8.55
CA TRP A 101 -1.08 -15.33 -9.63
C TRP A 101 -1.77 -16.57 -9.10
N GLY A 102 -2.80 -17.01 -9.80
CA GLY A 102 -3.54 -18.24 -9.47
C GLY A 102 -3.29 -19.33 -10.52
N ALA A 103 -2.91 -20.51 -10.07
CA ALA A 103 -2.81 -21.72 -10.87
C ALA A 103 -2.80 -22.95 -9.94
N PRO A 104 -3.22 -24.15 -10.41
CA PRO A 104 -3.07 -25.38 -9.64
C PRO A 104 -1.62 -25.62 -9.20
N LEU A 105 -1.43 -26.31 -8.08
CA LEU A 105 -0.09 -26.59 -7.54
C LEU A 105 0.80 -27.32 -8.54
N ASP A 106 0.24 -28.33 -9.21
CA ASP A 106 0.98 -29.18 -10.15
C ASP A 106 1.44 -28.46 -11.43
N ASP A 107 0.73 -27.36 -11.80
CA ASP A 107 0.97 -26.61 -13.02
C ASP A 107 1.36 -25.15 -12.75
N PHE A 108 1.83 -24.83 -11.53
CA PHE A 108 2.15 -23.46 -11.18
C PHE A 108 3.41 -22.96 -11.92
N PRO A 109 3.30 -21.94 -12.79
CA PRO A 109 4.41 -21.54 -13.63
C PRO A 109 5.45 -20.68 -12.90
N GLU A 110 6.74 -20.90 -13.18
CA GLU A 110 7.87 -20.10 -12.66
C GLU A 110 7.66 -18.60 -12.92
N SER A 111 7.20 -18.23 -14.13
CA SER A 111 6.91 -16.85 -14.48
C SER A 111 5.85 -16.17 -13.59
N GLY A 112 4.88 -16.94 -13.10
CA GLY A 112 3.89 -16.49 -12.14
C GLY A 112 4.50 -16.26 -10.76
N TRP A 113 5.44 -17.13 -10.36
CA TRP A 113 6.20 -17.00 -9.13
C TRP A 113 7.06 -15.74 -9.14
N ASP A 114 7.90 -15.61 -10.15
CA ASP A 114 8.83 -14.48 -10.30
C ASP A 114 8.10 -13.13 -10.34
N LYS A 115 7.02 -13.06 -11.14
CA LYS A 115 6.21 -11.85 -11.24
C LYS A 115 5.68 -11.38 -9.88
N VAL A 116 5.25 -12.33 -9.03
CA VAL A 116 4.72 -12.02 -7.70
C VAL A 116 5.84 -11.57 -6.77
N PHE A 117 6.96 -12.28 -6.72
CA PHE A 117 8.07 -11.93 -5.85
C PHE A 117 8.80 -10.66 -6.30
N ASP A 118 8.99 -10.45 -7.60
CA ASP A 118 9.59 -9.23 -8.13
C ASP A 118 8.77 -7.99 -7.77
N THR A 119 7.44 -8.08 -7.82
CA THR A 119 6.58 -6.93 -7.50
C THR A 119 6.40 -6.76 -5.99
N ASN A 120 6.03 -7.85 -5.27
CA ASN A 120 5.55 -7.76 -3.90
C ASN A 120 6.66 -7.68 -2.85
N VAL A 121 7.88 -8.10 -3.19
CA VAL A 121 9.02 -8.18 -2.26
C VAL A 121 10.21 -7.36 -2.77
N LYS A 122 10.79 -7.76 -3.90
CA LYS A 122 11.98 -7.13 -4.47
C LYS A 122 11.72 -5.67 -4.81
N GLY A 123 10.60 -5.37 -5.47
CA GLY A 123 10.21 -4.01 -5.82
C GLY A 123 10.04 -3.11 -4.60
N VAL A 124 9.41 -3.62 -3.53
CA VAL A 124 9.26 -2.88 -2.26
C VAL A 124 10.62 -2.56 -1.63
N PHE A 125 11.52 -3.55 -1.58
CA PHE A 125 12.85 -3.33 -1.02
C PHE A 125 13.63 -2.26 -1.78
N PHE A 126 13.75 -2.41 -3.09
CA PHE A 126 14.56 -1.49 -3.90
C PHE A 126 13.93 -0.10 -4.01
N LEU A 127 12.60 0.01 -4.08
CA LEU A 127 11.94 1.32 -4.04
C LEU A 127 12.24 2.03 -2.72
N THR A 128 12.04 1.36 -1.59
CA THR A 128 12.34 1.96 -0.29
C THR A 128 13.81 2.36 -0.19
N GLN A 129 14.74 1.51 -0.66
CA GLN A 129 16.18 1.82 -0.69
C GLN A 129 16.50 3.07 -1.51
N LYS A 130 15.95 3.16 -2.72
CA LYS A 130 16.20 4.32 -3.61
C LYS A 130 15.53 5.60 -3.11
N MET A 131 14.46 5.49 -2.32
CA MET A 131 13.75 6.61 -1.71
C MET A 131 14.40 7.16 -0.44
N LEU A 132 15.39 6.47 0.13
CA LEU A 132 16.01 6.87 1.40
C LEU A 132 16.49 8.32 1.43
N PRO A 133 17.14 8.89 0.38
CA PRO A 133 17.55 10.29 0.42
C PRO A 133 16.37 11.26 0.60
N LEU A 134 15.24 11.01 -0.10
CA LEU A 134 14.04 11.85 0.03
C LEU A 134 13.33 11.64 1.37
N LEU A 135 13.30 10.42 1.89
CA LEU A 135 12.69 10.10 3.17
C LEU A 135 13.47 10.69 4.35
N GLU A 136 14.79 10.79 4.25
CA GLU A 136 15.64 11.37 5.31
C GLU A 136 15.69 12.88 5.31
N ALA A 137 15.43 13.51 4.18
CA ALA A 137 15.73 14.93 3.93
C ALA A 137 15.14 15.88 4.99
N LYS A 138 13.92 15.60 5.48
CA LYS A 138 13.26 16.41 6.53
C LYS A 138 12.87 15.61 7.77
N ALA A 139 13.25 14.33 7.84
CA ALA A 139 12.88 13.47 8.96
C ALA A 139 13.57 13.90 10.26
N THR A 140 12.80 14.04 11.34
CA THR A 140 13.29 14.36 12.70
C THR A 140 12.83 13.29 13.69
N ASN A 141 13.26 13.38 14.94
CA ASN A 141 12.75 12.50 16.00
C ASN A 141 11.28 12.80 16.34
N GLU A 142 10.90 14.07 16.24
CA GLU A 142 9.54 14.57 16.53
C GLU A 142 8.59 14.28 15.39
N ASP A 143 9.10 14.30 14.15
CA ASP A 143 8.36 14.06 12.92
C ASP A 143 9.16 13.18 11.95
N PRO A 144 9.28 11.88 12.24
CA PRO A 144 9.97 10.93 11.37
C PRO A 144 9.18 10.65 10.09
N SER A 145 9.85 10.26 9.02
CA SER A 145 9.17 9.79 7.81
C SER A 145 8.57 8.41 8.01
N ARG A 146 7.60 8.06 7.18
CA ARG A 146 6.80 6.83 7.30
C ARG A 146 6.92 5.98 6.05
N VAL A 147 7.16 4.70 6.23
CA VAL A 147 7.03 3.68 5.19
C VAL A 147 5.95 2.69 5.64
N ILE A 148 4.90 2.56 4.84
CA ILE A 148 3.80 1.62 5.08
C ILE A 148 3.78 0.58 3.98
N ASN A 149 4.01 -0.67 4.34
CA ASN A 149 3.94 -1.80 3.41
C ASN A 149 2.54 -2.41 3.46
N ILE A 150 1.90 -2.58 2.31
CA ILE A 150 0.59 -3.26 2.26
C ILE A 150 0.83 -4.76 2.09
N GLY A 151 0.76 -5.45 3.22
CA GLY A 151 0.83 -6.90 3.33
C GLY A 151 -0.47 -7.57 2.88
N SER A 152 -0.86 -8.61 3.61
CA SER A 152 -2.14 -9.31 3.51
C SER A 152 -2.31 -10.23 4.72
N ILE A 153 -3.54 -10.53 5.11
CA ILE A 153 -3.81 -11.64 6.04
C ILE A 153 -3.33 -12.98 5.49
N ASP A 154 -3.23 -13.14 4.17
CA ASP A 154 -2.69 -14.33 3.53
C ASP A 154 -1.17 -14.51 3.70
N GLY A 155 -0.47 -13.51 4.24
CA GLY A 155 0.90 -13.66 4.75
C GLY A 155 0.96 -14.12 6.21
N ILE A 156 -0.19 -14.25 6.89
CA ILE A 156 -0.32 -14.68 8.30
C ILE A 156 -1.02 -16.05 8.39
N ARG A 157 -1.97 -16.28 7.50
CA ARG A 157 -2.72 -17.54 7.40
C ARG A 157 -2.52 -18.19 6.04
N THR A 158 -2.92 -19.45 5.89
CA THR A 158 -2.96 -20.11 4.58
C THR A 158 -4.06 -19.49 3.71
N PRO A 159 -3.74 -19.03 2.48
CA PRO A 159 -4.73 -18.55 1.51
C PRO A 159 -5.81 -19.60 1.19
N MET A 160 -7.02 -19.12 0.88
CA MET A 160 -8.12 -19.98 0.41
C MET A 160 -8.05 -20.30 -1.09
N PHE A 161 -7.24 -19.54 -1.84
CA PHE A 161 -7.11 -19.65 -3.30
C PHE A 161 -5.79 -20.30 -3.68
N ASP A 162 -5.72 -20.91 -4.87
CA ASP A 162 -4.50 -21.48 -5.46
C ASP A 162 -3.51 -20.40 -5.88
N THR A 163 -3.14 -19.54 -4.94
CA THR A 163 -2.22 -18.40 -5.12
C THR A 163 -0.89 -18.67 -4.41
N HIS A 164 -0.23 -19.77 -4.81
CA HIS A 164 0.91 -20.37 -4.08
C HIS A 164 2.11 -19.43 -3.87
N SER A 165 2.34 -18.45 -4.74
CA SER A 165 3.39 -17.45 -4.55
C SER A 165 2.94 -16.22 -3.74
N TYR A 166 1.63 -15.91 -3.70
CA TYR A 166 1.11 -14.68 -3.08
C TYR A 166 1.27 -14.69 -1.55
N GLY A 167 0.73 -15.72 -0.87
CA GLY A 167 0.86 -15.87 0.58
C GLY A 167 2.31 -15.80 1.05
N PRO A 168 3.22 -16.63 0.51
CA PRO A 168 4.65 -16.53 0.81
C PRO A 168 5.27 -15.16 0.54
N SER A 169 4.90 -14.48 -0.55
CA SER A 169 5.39 -13.12 -0.82
C SER A 169 4.94 -12.10 0.23
N LYS A 170 3.71 -12.22 0.73
CA LYS A 170 3.19 -11.34 1.78
C LYS A 170 3.80 -11.66 3.15
N ALA A 171 4.06 -12.93 3.47
CA ALA A 171 4.82 -13.32 4.65
C ALA A 171 6.26 -12.78 4.59
N ALA A 172 6.93 -12.89 3.43
CA ALA A 172 8.24 -12.32 3.21
C ALA A 172 8.23 -10.78 3.38
N LEU A 173 7.19 -10.09 2.90
CA LEU A 173 7.02 -8.65 3.08
C LEU A 173 6.83 -8.27 4.56
N HIS A 174 6.10 -9.07 5.35
CA HIS A 174 5.97 -8.87 6.80
C HIS A 174 7.32 -8.98 7.50
N SER A 175 8.10 -10.03 7.20
CA SER A 175 9.47 -10.17 7.72
C SER A 175 10.38 -9.02 7.28
N LEU A 176 10.33 -8.62 6.01
CA LEU A 176 11.09 -7.49 5.47
C LEU A 176 10.74 -6.18 6.18
N THR A 177 9.46 -5.97 6.52
CA THR A 177 9.00 -4.81 7.27
C THR A 177 9.73 -4.67 8.60
N SER A 178 9.78 -5.73 9.40
CA SER A 178 10.46 -5.74 10.71
C SER A 178 11.97 -5.54 10.55
N GLN A 179 12.59 -6.17 9.54
CA GLN A 179 14.03 -6.00 9.29
C GLN A 179 14.38 -4.56 8.87
N MET A 180 13.58 -3.97 7.98
CA MET A 180 13.79 -2.59 7.54
C MET A 180 13.54 -1.61 8.70
N ALA A 181 12.51 -1.83 9.50
CA ALA A 181 12.22 -1.02 10.69
C ALA A 181 13.41 -0.98 11.66
N ALA A 182 14.00 -2.13 11.99
CA ALA A 182 15.15 -2.22 12.89
C ALA A 182 16.39 -1.45 12.38
N LYS A 183 16.55 -1.30 11.07
CA LYS A 183 17.66 -0.56 10.46
C LYS A 183 17.37 0.92 10.28
N LEU A 184 16.12 1.25 9.88
CA LEU A 184 15.76 2.59 9.46
C LEU A 184 15.27 3.49 10.60
N VAL A 185 14.85 2.93 11.74
CA VAL A 185 14.41 3.71 12.91
C VAL A 185 15.50 4.69 13.39
N LYS A 186 16.76 4.30 13.36
CA LYS A 186 17.90 5.17 13.71
C LYS A 186 18.11 6.29 12.69
N ARG A 187 17.56 6.14 11.48
CA ARG A 187 17.56 7.14 10.41
C ARG A 187 16.27 7.97 10.41
N LYS A 188 15.47 7.87 11.48
CA LYS A 188 14.21 8.60 11.66
C LYS A 188 13.17 8.26 10.58
N ILE A 189 13.17 7.01 10.15
CA ILE A 189 12.18 6.45 9.23
C ILE A 189 11.49 5.28 9.95
N LEU A 190 10.17 5.38 10.14
CA LEU A 190 9.37 4.33 10.76
C LEU A 190 8.76 3.45 9.67
N VAL A 191 9.00 2.15 9.76
CA VAL A 191 8.48 1.18 8.80
C VAL A 191 7.48 0.28 9.51
N ASN A 192 6.25 0.19 8.97
CA ASN A 192 5.19 -0.70 9.45
C ASN A 192 4.48 -1.34 8.26
N ALA A 193 3.68 -2.35 8.52
CA ALA A 193 2.81 -2.96 7.54
C ALA A 193 1.34 -2.94 7.98
N ILE A 194 0.46 -2.84 7.00
CA ILE A 194 -0.96 -3.16 7.16
C ILE A 194 -1.20 -4.51 6.48
N ALA A 195 -1.89 -5.43 7.14
CA ALA A 195 -2.34 -6.69 6.60
C ALA A 195 -3.87 -6.66 6.35
N PRO A 196 -4.34 -6.24 5.15
CA PRO A 196 -5.74 -6.18 4.85
C PRO A 196 -6.37 -7.56 4.75
N GLY A 197 -7.65 -7.67 5.17
CA GLY A 197 -8.56 -8.73 4.80
C GLY A 197 -9.32 -8.39 3.52
N PRO A 198 -10.60 -8.77 3.39
CA PRO A 198 -11.40 -8.53 2.20
C PRO A 198 -11.81 -7.06 2.07
N PHE A 199 -11.37 -6.42 0.99
CA PHE A 199 -11.80 -5.10 0.53
C PHE A 199 -12.34 -5.20 -0.90
N PRO A 200 -13.30 -4.35 -1.31
CA PRO A 200 -13.84 -4.33 -2.66
C PRO A 200 -12.78 -3.87 -3.66
N THR A 201 -12.06 -4.83 -4.23
CA THR A 201 -10.97 -4.59 -5.18
C THR A 201 -11.10 -5.49 -6.40
N TRP A 202 -10.54 -5.07 -7.52
CA TRP A 202 -10.45 -5.89 -8.72
C TRP A 202 -9.77 -7.26 -8.45
N MET A 203 -8.72 -7.25 -7.65
CA MET A 203 -7.96 -8.48 -7.31
C MET A 203 -8.84 -9.49 -6.56
N LEU A 204 -9.60 -9.03 -5.55
CA LEU A 204 -10.48 -9.91 -4.79
C LEU A 204 -11.69 -10.34 -5.62
N SER A 205 -12.32 -9.43 -6.40
CA SER A 205 -13.41 -9.77 -7.30
C SER A 205 -13.03 -10.89 -8.26
N THR A 206 -11.81 -10.87 -8.82
CA THR A 206 -11.30 -11.95 -9.67
C THR A 206 -11.21 -13.28 -8.91
N GLY A 207 -10.72 -13.26 -7.68
CA GLY A 207 -10.56 -14.45 -6.84
C GLY A 207 -11.89 -15.07 -6.39
N VAL A 208 -12.92 -14.26 -6.15
CA VAL A 208 -14.26 -14.76 -5.69
C VAL A 208 -15.23 -15.03 -6.84
N GLY A 209 -14.74 -15.10 -8.08
CA GLY A 209 -15.56 -15.45 -9.25
C GLY A 209 -16.29 -14.28 -9.91
N GLY A 210 -16.07 -13.04 -9.45
CA GLY A 210 -16.64 -11.83 -10.06
C GLY A 210 -15.92 -11.36 -11.33
N GLY A 211 -14.92 -12.09 -11.84
CA GLY A 211 -14.22 -11.81 -13.10
C GLY A 211 -13.52 -10.44 -13.16
N GLY A 212 -13.34 -9.78 -12.01
CA GLY A 212 -12.81 -8.42 -11.92
C GLY A 212 -13.87 -7.32 -12.01
N ASP A 213 -15.14 -7.68 -12.12
CA ASP A 213 -16.25 -6.73 -12.01
C ASP A 213 -16.51 -6.38 -10.53
N VAL A 214 -15.90 -5.28 -10.09
CA VAL A 214 -16.04 -4.81 -8.70
C VAL A 214 -17.47 -4.39 -8.39
N ALA A 215 -18.17 -3.80 -9.35
CA ALA A 215 -19.53 -3.30 -9.15
C ALA A 215 -20.57 -4.43 -9.11
N GLY A 216 -20.39 -5.47 -9.91
CA GLY A 216 -21.28 -6.64 -9.98
C GLY A 216 -20.96 -7.74 -8.96
N THR A 217 -19.88 -7.63 -8.18
CA THR A 217 -19.53 -8.63 -7.16
C THR A 217 -20.43 -8.50 -5.93
N ASP A 218 -20.99 -9.64 -5.44
CA ASP A 218 -21.77 -9.68 -4.19
C ASP A 218 -20.84 -9.54 -2.97
N TRP A 219 -20.55 -8.30 -2.60
CA TRP A 219 -19.70 -7.99 -1.44
C TRP A 219 -20.35 -8.33 -0.11
N ASP A 220 -21.67 -8.45 -0.04
CA ASP A 220 -22.38 -8.90 1.15
C ASP A 220 -22.13 -10.38 1.37
N ALA A 221 -22.13 -11.20 0.30
CA ALA A 221 -21.75 -12.60 0.39
C ALA A 221 -20.31 -12.78 0.88
N VAL A 222 -19.38 -12.02 0.32
CA VAL A 222 -17.97 -12.00 0.78
C VAL A 222 -17.89 -11.56 2.24
N GLY A 223 -18.59 -10.50 2.60
CA GLY A 223 -18.63 -9.96 3.97
C GLY A 223 -19.16 -10.94 5.00
N ARG A 224 -20.17 -11.73 4.67
CA ARG A 224 -20.73 -12.76 5.58
C ARG A 224 -19.69 -13.78 6.05
N THR A 225 -18.59 -13.95 5.32
CA THR A 225 -17.53 -14.91 5.67
C THR A 225 -16.63 -14.44 6.82
N ASN A 226 -16.66 -13.17 7.19
CA ASN A 226 -15.84 -12.64 8.28
C ASN A 226 -16.65 -12.34 9.55
N PRO A 227 -16.00 -12.25 10.73
CA PRO A 227 -16.69 -11.96 12.00
C PRO A 227 -17.45 -10.63 12.01
N ARG A 228 -16.96 -9.58 11.35
CA ARG A 228 -17.60 -8.27 11.26
C ARG A 228 -18.79 -8.25 10.29
N LYS A 229 -19.06 -9.34 9.54
CA LYS A 229 -20.17 -9.48 8.59
C LYS A 229 -20.23 -8.43 7.48
N ARG A 230 -19.09 -7.84 7.16
CA ARG A 230 -18.92 -6.91 6.04
C ARG A 230 -17.51 -6.96 5.48
N VAL A 231 -17.30 -6.47 4.29
CA VAL A 231 -15.97 -6.16 3.75
C VAL A 231 -15.46 -4.84 4.34
N GLY A 232 -14.18 -4.57 4.21
CA GLY A 232 -13.58 -3.30 4.61
C GLY A 232 -14.01 -2.16 3.67
N THR A 233 -14.07 -0.94 4.21
CA THR A 233 -14.41 0.28 3.48
C THR A 233 -13.17 1.16 3.27
N PRO A 234 -13.22 2.17 2.39
CA PRO A 234 -12.13 3.14 2.24
C PRO A 234 -11.70 3.77 3.57
N GLU A 235 -12.65 4.06 4.46
CA GLU A 235 -12.38 4.67 5.76
C GLU A 235 -11.61 3.73 6.70
N ASP A 236 -11.88 2.41 6.64
CA ASP A 236 -11.19 1.44 7.48
C ASP A 236 -9.68 1.40 7.15
N ILE A 237 -9.33 1.37 5.87
CA ILE A 237 -7.93 1.26 5.44
C ILE A 237 -7.21 2.61 5.46
N ALA A 238 -7.88 3.69 5.04
CA ALA A 238 -7.32 5.03 5.06
C ALA A 238 -7.10 5.53 6.51
N GLY A 239 -8.06 5.25 7.41
CA GLY A 239 -7.93 5.60 8.83
C GLY A 239 -6.70 4.96 9.48
N LEU A 240 -6.44 3.68 9.20
CA LEU A 240 -5.24 3.00 9.71
C LEU A 240 -3.96 3.54 9.06
N ALA A 241 -3.98 3.84 7.75
CA ALA A 241 -2.85 4.46 7.07
C ALA A 241 -2.55 5.86 7.62
N ILE A 242 -3.56 6.68 7.90
CA ILE A 242 -3.42 7.99 8.56
C ILE A 242 -2.86 7.84 9.96
N PHE A 243 -3.36 6.88 10.76
CA PHE A 243 -2.79 6.59 12.09
C PHE A 243 -1.29 6.35 11.99
N LEU A 244 -0.85 5.43 11.14
CA LEU A 244 0.57 5.09 10.98
C LEU A 244 1.41 6.24 10.40
N SER A 245 0.79 7.16 9.65
CA SER A 245 1.46 8.30 9.00
C SER A 245 1.51 9.57 9.86
N SER A 246 0.71 9.62 10.90
CA SER A 246 0.57 10.79 11.76
C SER A 246 1.38 10.69 13.05
N ARG A 247 1.28 11.72 13.89
CA ARG A 247 1.87 11.72 15.22
C ARG A 247 1.30 10.63 16.13
N ALA A 248 0.04 10.22 15.92
CA ALA A 248 -0.59 9.15 16.69
C ALA A 248 0.14 7.81 16.56
N GLY A 249 0.72 7.51 15.39
CA GLY A 249 1.50 6.30 15.13
C GLY A 249 3.01 6.45 15.35
N ALA A 250 3.49 7.58 15.89
CA ALA A 250 4.93 7.88 15.94
C ALA A 250 5.76 6.96 16.86
N PHE A 251 5.13 6.12 17.69
CA PHE A 251 5.79 5.14 18.53
C PHE A 251 5.55 3.69 18.10
N THR A 252 4.91 3.50 16.95
CA THR A 252 4.64 2.20 16.33
C THR A 252 5.71 1.91 15.28
N VAL A 253 6.51 0.84 15.48
CA VAL A 253 7.68 0.53 14.66
C VAL A 253 7.81 -0.97 14.44
N GLY A 254 7.89 -1.39 13.18
CA GLY A 254 8.11 -2.79 12.81
C GLY A 254 6.87 -3.69 12.90
N GLU A 255 5.71 -3.10 13.10
CA GLU A 255 4.46 -3.82 13.32
C GLU A 255 3.77 -4.23 12.01
N VAL A 256 3.03 -5.34 12.09
CA VAL A 256 2.10 -5.80 11.06
C VAL A 256 0.68 -5.73 11.63
N ILE A 257 -0.05 -4.67 11.29
CA ILE A 257 -1.38 -4.42 11.86
C ILE A 257 -2.45 -5.00 10.93
N LYS A 258 -3.25 -5.91 11.46
CA LYS A 258 -4.37 -6.52 10.72
C LYS A 258 -5.52 -5.52 10.58
N CYS A 259 -6.07 -5.40 9.36
CA CYS A 259 -7.27 -4.64 9.03
C CYS A 259 -8.23 -5.55 8.27
N ASP A 260 -8.83 -6.53 8.97
CA ASP A 260 -9.41 -7.72 8.35
C ASP A 260 -10.82 -8.10 8.86
N GLY A 261 -11.40 -7.31 9.74
CA GLY A 261 -12.69 -7.62 10.34
C GLY A 261 -12.67 -8.84 11.26
N GLY A 262 -11.50 -9.22 11.78
CA GLY A 262 -11.32 -10.32 12.73
C GLY A 262 -11.17 -11.71 12.10
N ILE A 263 -10.78 -11.79 10.83
CA ILE A 263 -10.59 -13.08 10.14
C ILE A 263 -9.39 -13.83 10.72
N VAL A 264 -8.34 -13.10 11.12
CA VAL A 264 -7.14 -13.66 11.75
C VAL A 264 -7.07 -13.17 13.19
N ILE A 265 -7.69 -13.91 14.06
CA ILE A 265 -7.69 -13.65 15.52
C ILE A 265 -6.71 -14.62 16.18
#